data_c41e894eb38840541326e006e9f7cdc4
#
_entry.id   c41e894eb38840541326e006e9f7cdc4
#
_cell.length_a   1.000
_cell.length_b   1.000
_cell.length_c   1.000
_cell.angle_alpha   90.00
_cell.angle_beta   90.00
_cell.angle_gamma   90.00
#
_symmetry.space_group_name_H-M   'P 1'
#
loop_
_entity.id
_entity.type
_entity.pdbx_description
1 polymer ?
#
loop_
_entity_poly.entity_id
_entity_poly.type
_entity_poly.pdbx_seq_one_letter_code
_entity_poly.pdbx_strand_id
1 'polypeptide(L)'
;VKTIKAYPNTKFDESIEVNFHLGIDPKQSNQIVRGTVNLPHGTGKKVRVLVFCRGEEARAAEEAGADYVGADELINKVAGGWIDFDVVVAHPGMMKDISKLGRVLGPRGLMPSPKVGTVTQDLAKAVTEVKKGKVEFKSDRTAGLHLACGKVSFDESKIMENIRTVFKTILDYKPQTAKGTYLK
;
A
#
# COMPACT_ATOMS: atom_id res chain seq x y z
N VAL A 1 9.55 4.00 -20.71
CA VAL A 1 10.55 4.33 -19.67
C VAL A 1 11.63 5.25 -20.22
N LYS A 2 12.27 4.90 -21.33
CA LYS A 2 13.32 5.75 -21.96
C LYS A 2 12.88 7.20 -22.17
N THR A 3 11.70 7.40 -22.71
CA THR A 3 11.13 8.73 -22.96
C THR A 3 10.95 9.51 -21.66
N ILE A 4 10.43 8.88 -20.60
CA ILE A 4 10.26 9.52 -19.30
C ILE A 4 11.60 9.98 -18.71
N LYS A 5 12.64 9.15 -18.82
CA LYS A 5 13.99 9.51 -18.35
C LYS A 5 14.69 10.59 -19.19
N ALA A 6 14.24 10.81 -20.42
CA ALA A 6 14.79 11.83 -21.31
C ALA A 6 14.21 13.22 -21.05
N TYR A 7 13.12 13.36 -20.29
CA TYR A 7 12.59 14.66 -19.90
C TYR A 7 13.53 15.36 -18.92
N PRO A 8 13.56 16.71 -18.93
CA PRO A 8 14.37 17.46 -17.99
C PRO A 8 13.96 17.14 -16.56
N ASN A 9 14.93 16.67 -15.78
CA ASN A 9 14.71 16.25 -14.40
C ASN A 9 14.59 17.47 -13.47
N THR A 10 13.76 17.34 -12.48
CA THR A 10 13.68 18.26 -11.34
C THR A 10 14.89 18.11 -10.43
N LYS A 11 15.02 18.98 -9.43
CA LYS A 11 16.12 18.92 -8.45
C LYS A 11 16.01 17.78 -7.44
N PHE A 12 14.97 16.96 -7.51
CA PHE A 12 14.71 15.82 -6.64
C PHE A 12 14.44 14.54 -7.45
N ASP A 13 14.59 13.39 -6.82
CA ASP A 13 14.33 12.09 -7.45
C ASP A 13 12.82 11.83 -7.55
N GLU A 14 12.29 12.01 -8.76
CA GLU A 14 10.86 11.90 -9.05
C GLU A 14 10.36 10.46 -8.96
N SER A 15 9.10 10.31 -8.58
CA SER A 15 8.43 9.01 -8.57
C SER A 15 7.82 8.72 -9.94
N ILE A 16 7.99 7.50 -10.40
CA ILE A 16 7.32 6.98 -11.60
C ILE A 16 6.06 6.26 -11.15
N GLU A 17 4.92 6.71 -11.64
CA GLU A 17 3.61 6.13 -11.36
C GLU A 17 2.98 5.59 -12.64
N VAL A 18 2.21 4.53 -12.50
CA VAL A 18 1.36 3.99 -13.56
C VAL A 18 -0.09 4.20 -13.15
N ASN A 19 -0.84 4.83 -14.04
CA ASN A 19 -2.25 5.11 -13.85
C ASN A 19 -3.07 4.27 -14.83
N PHE A 20 -4.10 3.62 -14.33
CA PHE A 20 -5.03 2.82 -15.10
C PHE A 20 -6.44 3.42 -15.00
N HIS A 21 -7.18 3.36 -16.08
CA HIS A 21 -8.61 3.54 -16.04
C HIS A 21 -9.26 2.16 -16.25
N LEU A 22 -9.92 1.67 -15.21
CA LEU A 22 -10.51 0.33 -15.22
C LEU A 22 -11.91 0.34 -15.83
N GLY A 23 -12.23 -0.69 -16.60
CA GLY A 23 -13.59 -0.92 -17.12
C GLY A 23 -14.53 -1.49 -16.07
N ILE A 24 -14.73 -0.78 -14.96
CA ILE A 24 -15.57 -1.18 -13.83
C ILE A 24 -16.58 -0.07 -13.52
N ASP A 25 -17.66 -0.43 -12.81
CA ASP A 25 -18.59 0.53 -12.23
C ASP A 25 -18.25 0.75 -10.75
N PRO A 26 -17.61 1.87 -10.38
CA PRO A 26 -17.17 2.14 -9.01
C PRO A 26 -18.32 2.34 -8.02
N LYS A 27 -19.56 2.50 -8.48
CA LYS A 27 -20.76 2.57 -7.62
C LYS A 27 -21.15 1.20 -7.07
N GLN A 28 -20.75 0.13 -7.75
CA GLN A 28 -21.03 -1.23 -7.32
C GLN A 28 -19.92 -1.74 -6.40
N SER A 29 -20.26 -2.05 -5.17
CA SER A 29 -19.28 -2.51 -4.15
C SER A 29 -18.57 -3.82 -4.52
N ASN A 30 -19.17 -4.65 -5.37
CA ASN A 30 -18.61 -5.90 -5.88
C ASN A 30 -17.62 -5.70 -7.06
N GLN A 31 -17.54 -4.48 -7.61
CA GLN A 31 -16.62 -4.12 -8.67
C GLN A 31 -15.43 -3.27 -8.17
N ILE A 32 -15.42 -2.90 -6.90
CA ILE A 32 -14.27 -2.19 -6.32
C ILE A 32 -13.05 -3.10 -6.32
N VAL A 33 -12.02 -2.67 -7.04
CA VAL A 33 -10.73 -3.37 -7.12
C VAL A 33 -9.84 -2.87 -5.99
N ARG A 34 -9.45 -3.79 -5.10
CA ARG A 34 -8.54 -3.54 -4.00
C ARG A 34 -7.66 -4.75 -3.77
N GLY A 35 -6.37 -4.51 -3.64
CA GLY A 35 -5.41 -5.58 -3.41
C GLY A 35 -4.03 -5.06 -3.07
N THR A 36 -3.06 -5.94 -3.18
CA THR A 36 -1.64 -5.63 -2.99
C THR A 36 -0.81 -6.18 -4.14
N VAL A 37 0.25 -5.49 -4.45
CA VAL A 37 1.29 -5.95 -5.38
C VAL A 37 2.63 -5.95 -4.66
N ASN A 38 3.41 -7.02 -4.85
CA ASN A 38 4.78 -7.09 -4.37
C ASN A 38 5.69 -6.70 -5.52
N LEU A 39 6.30 -5.51 -5.42
CA LEU A 39 7.23 -5.02 -6.42
C LEU A 39 8.60 -5.66 -6.20
N PRO A 40 9.18 -6.37 -7.18
CA PRO A 40 10.47 -7.06 -7.01
C PRO A 40 11.62 -6.12 -6.63
N HIS A 41 11.56 -4.87 -7.06
CA HIS A 41 12.58 -3.85 -6.77
C HIS A 41 12.10 -2.75 -5.81
N GLY A 42 10.91 -2.93 -5.20
CA GLY A 42 10.31 -1.92 -4.33
C GLY A 42 9.93 -0.63 -5.07
N THR A 43 9.51 0.38 -4.31
CA THR A 43 9.15 1.71 -4.84
C THR A 43 10.31 2.72 -4.77
N GLY A 44 11.41 2.40 -4.08
CA GLY A 44 12.49 3.33 -3.78
C GLY A 44 12.16 4.36 -2.69
N LYS A 45 10.95 4.33 -2.14
CA LYS A 45 10.56 5.15 -0.99
C LYS A 45 10.86 4.38 0.30
N LYS A 46 11.47 5.06 1.29
CA LYS A 46 11.56 4.51 2.64
C LYS A 46 10.17 4.57 3.28
N VAL A 47 9.53 3.41 3.39
CA VAL A 47 8.20 3.28 3.97
C VAL A 47 8.32 3.23 5.49
N ARG A 48 7.63 4.11 6.20
CA ARG A 48 7.54 4.11 7.65
C ARG A 48 6.35 3.27 8.07
N VAL A 49 6.62 2.22 8.81
CA VAL A 49 5.62 1.22 9.21
C VAL A 49 5.26 1.40 10.68
N LEU A 50 3.96 1.62 10.93
CA LEU A 50 3.37 1.63 12.27
C LEU A 50 2.74 0.26 12.54
N VAL A 51 3.06 -0.35 13.69
CA VAL A 51 2.50 -1.62 14.11
C VAL A 51 1.72 -1.48 15.40
N PHE A 52 0.44 -1.88 15.37
CA PHE A 52 -0.40 -1.97 16.56
C PHE A 52 -0.42 -3.40 17.10
N CYS A 53 0.25 -3.61 18.22
CA CYS A 53 0.31 -4.90 18.92
C CYS A 53 0.55 -4.73 20.42
N ARG A 54 0.43 -5.81 21.16
CA ARG A 54 0.69 -5.87 22.61
C ARG A 54 1.65 -7.02 22.93
N GLY A 55 2.41 -6.87 24.01
CA GLY A 55 3.24 -7.95 24.56
C GLY A 55 4.46 -8.31 23.72
N GLU A 56 4.75 -9.61 23.63
CA GLU A 56 5.97 -10.12 22.95
C GLU A 56 6.00 -9.86 21.46
N GLU A 57 4.85 -9.73 20.83
CA GLU A 57 4.74 -9.42 19.39
C GLU A 57 5.35 -8.06 19.03
N ALA A 58 5.41 -7.14 20.00
CA ALA A 58 6.04 -5.83 19.80
C ALA A 58 7.53 -5.97 19.49
N ARG A 59 8.24 -6.83 20.23
CA ARG A 59 9.67 -7.09 19.99
C ARG A 59 9.92 -7.69 18.61
N ALA A 60 9.11 -8.67 18.22
CA ALA A 60 9.22 -9.30 16.91
C ALA A 60 8.98 -8.30 15.76
N ALA A 61 8.06 -7.34 15.94
CA ALA A 61 7.80 -6.29 14.97
C ALA A 61 8.96 -5.27 14.89
N GLU A 62 9.57 -4.92 16.02
CA GLU A 62 10.76 -4.05 16.08
C GLU A 62 11.96 -4.70 15.40
N GLU A 63 12.24 -5.98 15.69
CA GLU A 63 13.31 -6.75 15.06
C GLU A 63 13.10 -6.89 13.54
N ALA A 64 11.85 -6.98 13.08
CA ALA A 64 11.51 -6.97 11.65
C ALA A 64 11.69 -5.60 10.99
N GLY A 65 11.99 -4.55 11.77
CA GLY A 65 12.30 -3.20 11.28
C GLY A 65 11.10 -2.26 11.23
N ALA A 66 10.05 -2.47 12.04
CA ALA A 66 8.97 -1.49 12.20
C ALA A 66 9.52 -0.17 12.78
N ASP A 67 9.03 0.96 12.28
CA ASP A 67 9.49 2.28 12.72
C ASP A 67 8.79 2.73 14.01
N TYR A 68 7.53 2.33 14.17
CA TYR A 68 6.72 2.62 15.35
C TYR A 68 5.96 1.36 15.76
N VAL A 69 6.14 0.95 17.00
CA VAL A 69 5.46 -0.22 17.58
C VAL A 69 4.83 0.16 18.90
N GLY A 70 3.59 -0.23 19.13
CA GLY A 70 2.90 0.02 20.40
C GLY A 70 1.40 -0.25 20.34
N ALA A 71 0.74 0.07 21.45
CA ALA A 71 -0.69 -0.14 21.62
C ALA A 71 -1.44 1.17 21.89
N ASP A 72 -1.96 1.32 23.10
CA ASP A 72 -2.87 2.42 23.46
C ASP A 72 -2.22 3.82 23.35
N GLU A 73 -0.92 3.91 23.58
CA GLU A 73 -0.16 5.16 23.45
C GLU A 73 -0.16 5.68 22.00
N LEU A 74 0.08 4.78 21.03
CA LEU A 74 0.06 5.14 19.61
C LEU A 74 -1.37 5.42 19.12
N ILE A 75 -2.37 4.69 19.64
CA ILE A 75 -3.78 4.97 19.34
C ILE A 75 -4.12 6.40 19.75
N ASN A 76 -3.73 6.83 20.94
CA ASN A 76 -3.97 8.19 21.42
C ASN A 76 -3.21 9.25 20.60
N LYS A 77 -1.97 8.99 20.21
CA LYS A 77 -1.20 9.88 19.33
C LYS A 77 -1.85 10.06 17.97
N VAL A 78 -2.29 8.96 17.35
CA VAL A 78 -2.98 8.98 16.05
C VAL A 78 -4.35 9.65 16.17
N ALA A 79 -5.10 9.41 17.24
CA ALA A 79 -6.35 10.12 17.53
C ALA A 79 -6.15 11.63 17.66
N GLY A 80 -5.00 12.06 18.21
CA GLY A 80 -4.58 13.46 18.29
C GLY A 80 -4.12 14.06 16.95
N GLY A 81 -4.16 13.29 15.85
CA GLY A 81 -3.83 13.76 14.51
C GLY A 81 -2.38 13.50 14.06
N TRP A 82 -1.58 12.77 14.85
CA TRP A 82 -0.24 12.39 14.43
C TRP A 82 -0.29 11.28 13.37
N ILE A 83 0.27 11.54 12.18
CA ILE A 83 0.23 10.64 11.01
C ILE A 83 1.59 10.67 10.31
N ASP A 84 2.65 10.40 11.04
CA ASP A 84 4.01 10.37 10.50
C ASP A 84 4.44 8.95 10.10
N PHE A 85 3.55 8.24 9.40
CA PHE A 85 3.75 6.87 8.90
C PHE A 85 3.05 6.68 7.55
N ASP A 86 3.51 5.70 6.80
CA ASP A 86 3.00 5.42 5.44
C ASP A 86 2.15 4.16 5.37
N VAL A 87 2.35 3.19 6.27
CA VAL A 87 1.58 1.93 6.32
C VAL A 87 1.30 1.56 7.77
N VAL A 88 0.10 1.03 8.01
CA VAL A 88 -0.32 0.51 9.32
C VAL A 88 -0.48 -1.00 9.23
N VAL A 89 0.18 -1.71 10.12
CA VAL A 89 0.00 -3.15 10.36
C VAL A 89 -0.61 -3.35 11.74
N ALA A 90 -1.52 -4.27 11.89
CA ALA A 90 -2.23 -4.49 13.14
C ALA A 90 -2.42 -5.96 13.47
N HIS A 91 -2.28 -6.30 14.75
CA HIS A 91 -2.74 -7.59 15.24
C HIS A 91 -4.28 -7.63 15.28
N PRO A 92 -4.92 -8.75 14.90
CA PRO A 92 -6.39 -8.87 14.87
C PRO A 92 -7.08 -8.46 16.17
N GLY A 93 -6.47 -8.76 17.31
CA GLY A 93 -6.99 -8.40 18.63
C GLY A 93 -7.09 -6.90 18.91
N MET A 94 -6.29 -6.08 18.20
CA MET A 94 -6.28 -4.61 18.34
C MET A 94 -7.32 -3.91 17.45
N MET A 95 -7.99 -4.63 16.56
CA MET A 95 -8.90 -4.03 15.57
C MET A 95 -10.08 -3.27 16.18
N LYS A 96 -10.56 -3.69 17.38
CA LYS A 96 -11.62 -2.97 18.10
C LYS A 96 -11.20 -1.56 18.47
N ASP A 97 -9.99 -1.40 18.96
CA ASP A 97 -9.45 -0.10 19.38
C ASP A 97 -9.06 0.77 18.18
N ILE A 98 -8.46 0.15 17.16
CA ILE A 98 -8.11 0.82 15.91
C ILE A 98 -9.35 1.30 15.13
N SER A 99 -10.49 0.62 15.27
CA SER A 99 -11.75 1.04 14.63
C SER A 99 -12.17 2.46 15.03
N LYS A 100 -11.81 2.90 16.23
CA LYS A 100 -12.05 4.28 16.71
C LYS A 100 -11.27 5.31 15.88
N LEU A 101 -10.13 4.90 15.30
CA LEU A 101 -9.30 5.73 14.43
C LEU A 101 -9.80 5.79 12.98
N GLY A 102 -10.88 5.09 12.64
CA GLY A 102 -11.43 5.03 11.29
C GLY A 102 -11.72 6.40 10.67
N ARG A 103 -12.09 7.41 11.49
CA ARG A 103 -12.30 8.78 11.04
C ARG A 103 -11.00 9.48 10.61
N VAL A 104 -9.86 9.09 11.17
CA VAL A 104 -8.55 9.68 10.90
C VAL A 104 -7.83 8.89 9.80
N LEU A 105 -7.80 7.57 9.92
CA LEU A 105 -7.09 6.67 9.00
C LEU A 105 -7.86 6.38 7.72
N GLY A 106 -9.21 6.32 7.79
CA GLY A 106 -10.07 5.94 6.67
C GLY A 106 -9.94 6.85 5.45
N PRO A 107 -10.10 8.20 5.59
CA PRO A 107 -9.98 9.13 4.47
C PRO A 107 -8.61 9.13 3.79
N ARG A 108 -7.57 8.73 4.54
CA ARG A 108 -6.19 8.67 4.05
C ARG A 108 -5.79 7.31 3.49
N GLY A 109 -6.69 6.32 3.52
CA GLY A 109 -6.41 4.96 3.06
C GLY A 109 -5.44 4.16 3.93
N LEU A 110 -5.15 4.63 5.16
CA LEU A 110 -4.21 4.02 6.10
C LEU A 110 -4.86 2.98 7.04
N MET A 111 -6.15 2.72 6.88
CA MET A 111 -6.86 1.76 7.74
C MET A 111 -6.41 0.34 7.43
N PRO A 112 -5.88 -0.42 8.42
CA PRO A 112 -5.48 -1.80 8.21
C PRO A 112 -6.66 -2.69 7.82
N SER A 113 -6.42 -3.65 6.94
CA SER A 113 -7.46 -4.54 6.42
C SER A 113 -6.95 -5.96 6.23
N PRO A 114 -7.73 -6.98 6.63
CA PRO A 114 -7.38 -8.38 6.39
C PRO A 114 -7.23 -8.71 4.90
N LYS A 115 -8.04 -8.08 4.03
CA LYS A 115 -7.99 -8.28 2.57
C LYS A 115 -6.66 -7.89 1.94
N VAL A 116 -5.95 -6.94 2.55
CA VAL A 116 -4.64 -6.43 2.12
C VAL A 116 -3.50 -7.16 2.83
N GLY A 117 -3.83 -7.96 3.87
CA GLY A 117 -2.84 -8.66 4.68
C GLY A 117 -2.08 -7.74 5.65
N THR A 118 -2.64 -6.56 5.96
CA THR A 118 -2.12 -5.65 6.99
C THR A 118 -2.71 -5.91 8.36
N VAL A 119 -3.68 -6.83 8.47
CA VAL A 119 -4.18 -7.39 9.72
C VAL A 119 -3.80 -8.86 9.75
N THR A 120 -2.85 -9.21 10.59
CA THR A 120 -2.29 -10.57 10.69
C THR A 120 -1.75 -10.85 12.07
N GLN A 121 -1.63 -12.12 12.42
CA GLN A 121 -0.94 -12.58 13.63
C GLN A 121 0.58 -12.54 13.45
N ASP A 122 1.06 -12.78 12.23
CA ASP A 122 2.49 -12.74 11.90
C ASP A 122 2.91 -11.32 11.49
N LEU A 123 3.11 -10.46 12.47
CA LEU A 123 3.45 -9.06 12.27
C LEU A 123 4.85 -8.88 11.66
N ALA A 124 5.82 -9.71 12.07
CA ALA A 124 7.19 -9.64 11.57
C ALA A 124 7.26 -9.88 10.07
N LYS A 125 6.53 -10.88 9.59
CA LYS A 125 6.43 -11.17 8.15
C LYS A 125 5.76 -10.03 7.40
N ALA A 126 4.65 -9.51 7.91
CA ALA A 126 3.94 -8.39 7.27
C ALA A 126 4.81 -7.14 7.17
N VAL A 127 5.54 -6.78 8.23
CA VAL A 127 6.49 -5.65 8.22
C VAL A 127 7.58 -5.86 7.17
N THR A 128 8.16 -7.06 7.14
CA THR A 128 9.21 -7.41 6.16
C THR A 128 8.69 -7.30 4.73
N GLU A 129 7.50 -7.80 4.44
CA GLU A 129 6.88 -7.70 3.11
C GLU A 129 6.63 -6.26 2.68
N VAL A 130 6.10 -5.43 3.60
CA VAL A 130 5.87 -4.00 3.34
C VAL A 130 7.20 -3.29 3.05
N LYS A 131 8.23 -3.55 3.83
CA LYS A 131 9.57 -2.99 3.61
C LYS A 131 10.25 -3.47 2.33
N LYS A 132 9.94 -4.69 1.88
CA LYS A 132 10.44 -5.25 0.61
C LYS A 132 9.73 -4.68 -0.64
N GLY A 133 8.66 -3.91 -0.48
CA GLY A 133 7.97 -3.27 -1.60
C GLY A 133 6.56 -3.76 -1.86
N LYS A 134 5.88 -4.27 -0.84
CA LYS A 134 4.44 -4.53 -0.91
C LYS A 134 3.69 -3.20 -0.91
N VAL A 135 2.97 -2.94 -1.99
CA VAL A 135 2.17 -1.72 -2.20
C VAL A 135 0.69 -2.09 -2.25
N GLU A 136 -0.11 -1.38 -1.47
CA GLU A 136 -1.57 -1.50 -1.55
C GLU A 136 -2.11 -0.63 -2.69
N PHE A 137 -3.10 -1.14 -3.39
CA PHE A 137 -3.86 -0.38 -4.38
C PHE A 137 -5.36 -0.50 -4.17
N LYS A 138 -6.06 0.55 -4.53
CA LYS A 138 -7.51 0.62 -4.48
C LYS A 138 -8.02 1.51 -5.61
N SER A 139 -9.06 1.03 -6.32
CA SER A 139 -9.74 1.87 -7.31
C SER A 139 -10.46 3.05 -6.65
N ASP A 140 -10.39 4.20 -7.28
CA ASP A 140 -11.08 5.41 -6.86
C ASP A 140 -12.55 5.45 -7.33
N ARG A 141 -13.23 6.57 -7.07
CA ARG A 141 -14.63 6.77 -7.45
C ARG A 141 -14.83 6.99 -8.95
N THR A 142 -13.77 7.17 -9.71
CA THR A 142 -13.76 7.36 -11.16
C THR A 142 -13.26 6.12 -11.90
N ALA A 143 -13.14 4.99 -11.20
CA ALA A 143 -12.52 3.76 -11.69
C ALA A 143 -11.03 3.91 -12.07
N GLY A 144 -10.38 4.94 -11.55
CA GLY A 144 -8.93 5.15 -11.64
C GLY A 144 -8.18 4.29 -10.64
N LEU A 145 -6.97 3.87 -11.01
CA LEU A 145 -6.05 3.14 -10.16
C LEU A 145 -4.65 3.73 -10.34
N HIS A 146 -4.02 4.14 -9.24
CA HIS A 146 -2.73 4.82 -9.23
C HIS A 146 -1.73 4.01 -8.42
N LEU A 147 -0.56 3.72 -9.00
CA LEU A 147 0.49 2.92 -8.36
C LEU A 147 1.86 3.49 -8.65
N ALA A 148 2.62 3.75 -7.58
CA ALA A 148 4.04 4.07 -7.70
C ALA A 148 4.82 2.80 -8.05
N CYS A 149 5.60 2.86 -9.14
CA CYS A 149 6.37 1.73 -9.66
C CYS A 149 7.88 1.88 -9.48
N GLY A 150 8.35 3.02 -8.96
CA GLY A 150 9.77 3.25 -8.70
C GLY A 150 10.15 4.72 -8.75
N LYS A 151 11.43 4.96 -8.83
CA LYS A 151 12.06 6.29 -8.94
C LYS A 151 12.73 6.48 -10.30
N VAL A 152 12.89 7.72 -10.74
CA VAL A 152 13.62 8.04 -11.98
C VAL A 152 15.07 7.58 -11.89
N SER A 153 15.66 7.55 -10.70
CA SER A 153 17.00 7.01 -10.43
C SER A 153 17.15 5.51 -10.65
N PHE A 154 16.04 4.75 -10.69
CA PHE A 154 16.10 3.30 -10.93
C PHE A 154 16.56 2.98 -12.35
N ASP A 155 17.21 1.83 -12.52
CA ASP A 155 17.52 1.29 -13.85
C ASP A 155 16.25 1.02 -14.64
N GLU A 156 16.30 1.18 -15.96
CA GLU A 156 15.16 0.94 -16.84
C GLU A 156 14.61 -0.49 -16.72
N SER A 157 15.48 -1.48 -16.56
CA SER A 157 15.11 -2.88 -16.37
C SER A 157 14.26 -3.07 -15.11
N LYS A 158 14.67 -2.47 -13.99
CA LYS A 158 13.95 -2.55 -12.72
C LYS A 158 12.56 -1.92 -12.78
N ILE A 159 12.45 -0.75 -13.43
CA ILE A 159 11.17 -0.08 -13.65
C ILE A 159 10.26 -0.94 -14.53
N MET A 160 10.80 -1.52 -15.61
CA MET A 160 10.04 -2.38 -16.51
C MET A 160 9.52 -3.64 -15.83
N GLU A 161 10.32 -4.28 -14.98
CA GLU A 161 9.91 -5.45 -14.22
C GLU A 161 8.81 -5.11 -13.21
N ASN A 162 8.95 -3.99 -12.49
CA ASN A 162 7.93 -3.50 -11.59
C ASN A 162 6.61 -3.23 -12.34
N ILE A 163 6.65 -2.53 -13.47
CA ILE A 163 5.47 -2.23 -14.29
C ILE A 163 4.81 -3.53 -14.78
N ARG A 164 5.58 -4.49 -15.29
CA ARG A 164 5.04 -5.79 -15.74
C ARG A 164 4.35 -6.54 -14.60
N THR A 165 4.94 -6.53 -13.40
CA THR A 165 4.35 -7.15 -12.21
C THR A 165 3.04 -6.47 -11.84
N VAL A 166 2.99 -5.14 -11.87
CA VAL A 166 1.75 -4.37 -11.63
C VAL A 166 0.67 -4.74 -12.64
N PHE A 167 0.98 -4.73 -13.94
CA PHE A 167 0.01 -5.10 -14.98
C PHE A 167 -0.56 -6.51 -14.78
N LYS A 168 0.30 -7.48 -14.53
CA LYS A 168 -0.11 -8.87 -14.28
C LYS A 168 -1.02 -8.95 -13.07
N THR A 169 -0.61 -8.35 -11.95
CA THR A 169 -1.40 -8.37 -10.71
C THR A 169 -2.77 -7.73 -10.91
N ILE A 170 -2.85 -6.56 -11.58
CA ILE A 170 -4.14 -5.90 -11.81
C ILE A 170 -5.06 -6.74 -12.69
N LEU A 171 -4.53 -7.45 -13.68
CA LEU A 171 -5.32 -8.39 -14.50
C LEU A 171 -5.87 -9.55 -13.68
N ASP A 172 -5.08 -10.09 -12.74
CA ASP A 172 -5.50 -11.17 -11.84
C ASP A 172 -6.62 -10.73 -10.87
N TYR A 173 -6.66 -9.43 -10.54
CA TYR A 173 -7.71 -8.84 -9.69
C TYR A 173 -8.97 -8.39 -10.47
N LYS A 174 -9.11 -8.74 -11.75
CA LYS A 174 -10.31 -8.41 -12.52
C LYS A 174 -11.56 -9.01 -11.88
N PRO A 175 -12.56 -8.19 -11.49
CA PRO A 175 -13.82 -8.72 -10.97
C PRO A 175 -14.55 -9.54 -12.03
N GLN A 176 -15.14 -10.67 -11.65
CA GLN A 176 -15.94 -11.51 -12.57
C GLN A 176 -17.14 -10.76 -13.15
N THR A 177 -17.64 -9.76 -12.45
CA THR A 177 -18.76 -8.91 -12.86
C THR A 177 -18.37 -7.80 -13.84
N ALA A 178 -17.08 -7.55 -14.05
CA ALA A 178 -16.59 -6.56 -15.00
C ALA A 178 -16.74 -7.08 -16.44
N LYS A 179 -17.61 -6.46 -17.22
CA LYS A 179 -17.86 -6.79 -18.64
C LYS A 179 -17.06 -5.88 -19.57
N GLY A 180 -16.61 -6.42 -20.70
CA GLY A 180 -15.90 -5.67 -21.72
C GLY A 180 -14.41 -5.47 -21.42
N THR A 181 -13.82 -4.39 -21.98
CA THR A 181 -12.40 -4.05 -21.82
C THR A 181 -12.13 -3.60 -20.41
N TYR A 182 -11.26 -4.32 -19.69
CA TYR A 182 -10.95 -4.04 -18.28
C TYR A 182 -9.89 -2.96 -18.09
N LEU A 183 -8.81 -3.02 -18.87
CA LEU A 183 -7.77 -1.98 -18.87
C LEU A 183 -7.97 -1.09 -20.09
N LYS A 184 -8.07 0.21 -19.86
CA LYS A 184 -8.22 1.24 -20.89
C LYS A 184 -7.09 2.25 -20.81
#